data_4cf4bac75fe1e4745e1a01680d092f9c
#
_entry.id   4cf4bac75fe1e4745e1a01680d092f9c
#
_cell.length_a   1.000
_cell.length_b   1.000
_cell.length_c   1.000
_cell.angle_alpha   90.00
_cell.angle_beta   90.00
_cell.angle_gamma   90.00
#
_symmetry.space_group_name_H-M   'P 1'
#
loop_
_entity.id
_entity.type
_entity.pdbx_description
1 polymer ?
#
loop_
_entity_poly.entity_id
_entity_poly.type
_entity_poly.pdbx_seq_one_letter_code
_entity_poly.pdbx_strand_id
1 'polypeptide(L)'
;MRLGEIGNYWNQTETFEALKVYIEMNFEGLKDDVLSMIAGESIPVNTGSFTNDMTTFRNEDDVLTLLVHLGYLTYDYENRCVSIPNAEIREEYVNTVSVADWGEVSKALKNSADTLKAIWQMRPKQVAQGIKEAHFETSHLQYNDENALSYTISLALYAARNFYTMHRELAGGKGFADIVFIPRKKFPDKPAMVVELKWNKSAEGAISQIKNCLLYTSPSPRDMRR
;
A
#
# COMPACT_ATOMS: atom_id res chain seq x y z
N MET A 1 -2.17 8.56 -33.50
CA MET A 1 -1.56 7.74 -32.46
C MET A 1 -2.09 8.24 -31.12
N ARG A 2 -3.01 7.53 -30.48
CA ARG A 2 -3.46 7.80 -29.12
C ARG A 2 -2.40 7.23 -28.17
N LEU A 3 -1.75 8.09 -27.42
CA LEU A 3 -0.73 7.74 -26.47
C LEU A 3 -1.37 7.05 -25.25
N GLY A 4 -1.12 5.73 -25.13
CA GLY A 4 -0.87 5.08 -23.88
C GLY A 4 -1.98 4.97 -22.86
N GLU A 5 -3.15 4.47 -23.23
CA GLU A 5 -3.87 3.60 -22.30
C GLU A 5 -3.16 2.23 -22.35
N ILE A 6 -2.40 1.94 -21.30
CA ILE A 6 -1.87 0.59 -21.07
C ILE A 6 -3.09 -0.25 -20.68
N GLY A 7 -3.68 -0.89 -21.66
CA GLY A 7 -4.70 -1.90 -21.42
C GLY A 7 -4.03 -3.10 -20.75
N ASN A 8 -4.70 -3.66 -19.77
CA ASN A 8 -4.25 -4.83 -19.03
C ASN A 8 -4.15 -6.03 -20.00
N TYR A 9 -2.94 -6.32 -20.49
CA TYR A 9 -2.68 -7.40 -21.46
C TYR A 9 -2.79 -8.80 -20.82
N TRP A 10 -2.76 -8.89 -19.48
CA TRP A 10 -2.77 -10.13 -18.71
C TRP A 10 -4.17 -10.61 -18.32
N ASN A 11 -5.21 -9.91 -18.74
CA ASN A 11 -6.55 -9.94 -18.14
C ASN A 11 -7.47 -11.08 -18.55
N GLN A 12 -7.02 -12.15 -19.18
CA GLN A 12 -7.98 -13.19 -19.60
C GLN A 12 -7.48 -14.66 -19.61
N THR A 13 -6.36 -15.02 -19.03
CA THR A 13 -5.90 -16.40 -19.11
C THR A 13 -5.32 -16.90 -17.80
N GLU A 14 -5.22 -18.19 -17.67
CA GLU A 14 -4.55 -19.08 -16.70
C GLU A 14 -3.79 -18.41 -15.51
N THR A 15 -3.27 -17.22 -15.72
CA THR A 15 -2.47 -16.42 -14.76
C THR A 15 -3.30 -15.95 -13.56
N PHE A 16 -4.48 -15.39 -13.78
CA PHE A 16 -5.38 -14.94 -12.70
C PHE A 16 -5.89 -16.13 -11.87
N GLU A 17 -6.28 -17.20 -12.54
CA GLU A 17 -6.74 -18.43 -11.89
C GLU A 17 -5.62 -19.06 -11.05
N ALA A 18 -4.38 -19.06 -11.56
CA ALA A 18 -3.24 -19.57 -10.82
C ALA A 18 -2.95 -18.71 -9.56
N LEU A 19 -2.90 -17.38 -9.69
CA LEU A 19 -2.68 -16.48 -8.55
C LEU A 19 -3.77 -16.67 -7.49
N LYS A 20 -5.03 -16.79 -7.91
CA LYS A 20 -6.16 -17.04 -7.04
C LYS A 20 -5.99 -18.34 -6.24
N VAL A 21 -5.65 -19.43 -6.91
CA VAL A 21 -5.43 -20.74 -6.27
C VAL A 21 -4.37 -20.64 -5.17
N TYR A 22 -3.23 -19.99 -5.44
CA TYR A 22 -2.15 -19.87 -4.46
C TYR A 22 -2.51 -18.96 -3.28
N ILE A 23 -3.21 -17.85 -3.53
CA ILE A 23 -3.68 -16.95 -2.46
C ILE A 23 -4.77 -17.63 -1.62
N GLU A 24 -5.66 -18.40 -2.22
CA GLU A 24 -6.74 -19.13 -1.53
C GLU A 24 -6.23 -20.32 -0.70
N MET A 25 -4.99 -20.76 -0.88
CA MET A 25 -4.38 -21.79 -0.01
C MET A 25 -4.30 -21.33 1.46
N ASN A 26 -4.35 -20.03 1.69
CA ASN A 26 -4.52 -19.37 2.99
C ASN A 26 -3.61 -19.94 4.09
N PHE A 27 -2.32 -20.13 3.78
CA PHE A 27 -1.33 -20.42 4.81
C PHE A 27 -1.34 -19.32 5.87
N GLU A 28 -1.08 -19.70 7.11
CA GLU A 28 -1.02 -18.74 8.22
C GLU A 28 0.00 -17.64 7.90
N GLY A 29 -0.46 -16.38 7.88
CA GLY A 29 0.36 -15.22 7.51
C GLY A 29 0.24 -14.77 6.05
N LEU A 30 0.02 -15.65 5.09
CA LEU A 30 0.03 -15.31 3.66
C LEU A 30 -0.96 -14.19 3.29
N LYS A 31 -2.13 -14.18 3.89
CA LYS A 31 -3.14 -13.15 3.64
C LYS A 31 -2.61 -11.76 4.03
N ASP A 32 -1.99 -11.68 5.18
CA ASP A 32 -1.46 -10.43 5.74
C ASP A 32 -0.29 -9.93 4.90
N ASP A 33 0.57 -10.83 4.45
CA ASP A 33 1.69 -10.54 3.57
C ASP A 33 1.22 -9.99 2.22
N VAL A 34 0.24 -10.63 1.60
CA VAL A 34 -0.35 -10.17 0.33
C VAL A 34 -0.96 -8.77 0.50
N LEU A 35 -1.67 -8.53 1.59
CA LEU A 35 -2.27 -7.22 1.85
C LEU A 35 -1.20 -6.15 2.10
N SER A 36 -0.14 -6.47 2.84
CA SER A 36 1.01 -5.59 3.05
C SER A 36 1.69 -5.23 1.74
N MET A 37 1.88 -6.21 0.84
CA MET A 37 2.44 -5.96 -0.49
C MET A 37 1.51 -5.13 -1.39
N ILE A 38 0.20 -5.32 -1.33
CA ILE A 38 -0.78 -4.44 -2.00
C ILE A 38 -0.64 -3.01 -1.47
N ALA A 39 -0.46 -2.84 -0.16
CA ALA A 39 -0.20 -1.55 0.47
C ALA A 39 1.17 -0.95 0.08
N GLY A 40 2.06 -1.72 -0.53
CA GLY A 40 3.35 -1.29 -1.06
C GLY A 40 4.53 -1.59 -0.16
N GLU A 41 4.38 -2.51 0.79
CA GLU A 41 5.47 -3.01 1.62
C GLU A 41 6.25 -4.12 0.93
N SER A 42 7.43 -4.39 1.45
CA SER A 42 8.24 -5.56 1.09
C SER A 42 8.22 -6.52 2.26
N ILE A 43 8.00 -7.81 1.99
CA ILE A 43 7.86 -8.85 2.99
C ILE A 43 9.12 -9.70 3.04
N PRO A 44 9.74 -9.91 4.19
CA PRO A 44 10.85 -10.84 4.33
C PRO A 44 10.42 -12.25 3.91
N VAL A 45 11.27 -12.96 3.17
CA VAL A 45 10.98 -14.32 2.71
C VAL A 45 12.20 -15.21 2.82
N ASN A 46 12.01 -16.44 3.27
CA ASN A 46 13.04 -17.47 3.27
C ASN A 46 12.91 -18.37 2.03
N THR A 47 13.62 -18.01 0.96
CA THR A 47 13.61 -18.79 -0.29
C THR A 47 14.31 -20.14 -0.19
N GLY A 48 15.02 -20.41 0.90
CA GLY A 48 15.81 -21.65 1.09
C GLY A 48 14.97 -22.87 1.45
N SER A 49 13.71 -22.69 1.87
CA SER A 49 12.79 -23.80 2.20
C SER A 49 12.10 -24.39 0.97
N PHE A 50 12.04 -23.64 -0.12
CA PHE A 50 11.33 -24.04 -1.34
C PHE A 50 12.06 -25.16 -2.09
N THR A 51 11.41 -26.32 -2.22
CA THR A 51 12.00 -27.52 -2.84
C THR A 51 11.79 -27.62 -4.35
N ASN A 52 11.32 -26.56 -5.00
CA ASN A 52 10.99 -26.50 -6.43
C ASN A 52 9.95 -27.54 -6.88
N ASP A 53 9.16 -28.04 -5.95
CA ASP A 53 8.01 -28.88 -6.19
C ASP A 53 6.73 -28.03 -6.16
N MET A 54 6.12 -27.81 -7.31
CA MET A 54 4.92 -26.96 -7.45
C MET A 54 3.67 -27.57 -6.78
N THR A 55 3.79 -28.71 -6.14
CA THR A 55 2.66 -29.43 -5.56
C THR A 55 2.69 -29.51 -4.03
N THR A 56 3.83 -29.24 -3.40
CA THR A 56 4.01 -29.39 -1.96
C THR A 56 4.44 -28.08 -1.31
N PHE A 57 3.47 -27.33 -0.79
CA PHE A 57 3.71 -26.12 -0.02
C PHE A 57 3.60 -26.43 1.46
N ARG A 58 4.55 -25.96 2.26
CA ARG A 58 4.63 -26.19 3.71
C ARG A 58 4.26 -24.97 4.54
N ASN A 59 4.50 -23.78 3.98
CA ASN A 59 4.30 -22.50 4.63
C ASN A 59 4.10 -21.40 3.57
N GLU A 60 3.87 -20.17 4.04
CA GLU A 60 3.72 -18.97 3.22
C GLU A 60 4.98 -18.67 2.38
N ASP A 61 6.18 -18.88 2.93
CA ASP A 61 7.45 -18.66 2.21
C ASP A 61 7.55 -19.48 0.91
N ASP A 62 7.06 -20.71 0.92
CA ASP A 62 7.05 -21.58 -0.28
C ASP A 62 6.14 -20.98 -1.35
N VAL A 63 4.97 -20.47 -0.98
CA VAL A 63 4.03 -19.82 -1.91
C VAL A 63 4.61 -18.51 -2.43
N LEU A 64 5.15 -17.67 -1.55
CA LEU A 64 5.78 -16.40 -1.96
C LEU A 64 6.95 -16.64 -2.89
N THR A 65 7.78 -17.66 -2.62
CA THR A 65 8.91 -18.04 -3.49
C THR A 65 8.41 -18.52 -4.86
N LEU A 66 7.36 -19.33 -4.91
CA LEU A 66 6.75 -19.72 -6.18
C LEU A 66 6.23 -18.50 -6.96
N LEU A 67 5.57 -17.55 -6.30
CA LEU A 67 5.08 -16.35 -6.95
C LEU A 67 6.20 -15.47 -7.52
N VAL A 68 7.42 -15.51 -6.94
CA VAL A 68 8.62 -14.92 -7.54
C VAL A 68 8.99 -15.66 -8.82
N HIS A 69 9.04 -16.99 -8.82
CA HIS A 69 9.36 -17.79 -10.01
C HIS A 69 8.35 -17.60 -11.14
N LEU A 70 7.09 -17.38 -10.81
CA LEU A 70 6.03 -17.11 -11.79
C LEU A 70 6.01 -15.65 -12.26
N GLY A 71 6.82 -14.77 -11.68
CA GLY A 71 6.90 -13.35 -12.05
C GLY A 71 5.82 -12.46 -11.44
N TYR A 72 5.02 -12.97 -10.49
CA TYR A 72 4.04 -12.16 -9.75
C TYR A 72 4.64 -11.33 -8.63
N LEU A 73 5.82 -11.73 -8.14
CA LEU A 73 6.59 -11.00 -7.16
C LEU A 73 8.02 -10.76 -7.68
N THR A 74 8.64 -9.71 -7.20
CA THR A 74 10.07 -9.47 -7.36
C THR A 74 10.79 -9.77 -6.05
N TYR A 75 12.03 -10.26 -6.13
CA TYR A 75 12.87 -10.57 -4.99
C TYR A 75 14.05 -9.60 -4.90
N ASP A 76 14.19 -8.98 -3.74
CA ASP A 76 15.35 -8.17 -3.39
C ASP A 76 16.37 -9.04 -2.65
N TYR A 77 17.51 -9.31 -3.30
CA TYR A 77 18.58 -10.14 -2.76
C TYR A 77 19.30 -9.51 -1.57
N GLU A 78 19.41 -8.19 -1.52
CA GLU A 78 20.12 -7.50 -0.45
C GLU A 78 19.33 -7.54 0.85
N ASN A 79 18.03 -7.29 0.77
CA ASN A 79 17.13 -7.25 1.92
C ASN A 79 16.40 -8.58 2.19
N ARG A 80 16.52 -9.55 1.30
CA ARG A 80 15.81 -10.84 1.35
C ARG A 80 14.31 -10.68 1.46
N CYS A 81 13.75 -9.78 0.69
CA CYS A 81 12.33 -9.44 0.71
C CYS A 81 11.69 -9.64 -0.66
N VAL A 82 10.39 -9.89 -0.66
CA VAL A 82 9.55 -9.89 -1.86
C VAL A 82 8.62 -8.69 -1.88
N SER A 83 8.27 -8.23 -3.07
CA SER A 83 7.29 -7.15 -3.28
C SER A 83 6.61 -7.30 -4.63
N ILE A 84 5.46 -6.62 -4.80
CA ILE A 84 4.76 -6.59 -6.09
C ILE A 84 5.54 -5.69 -7.07
N PRO A 85 5.94 -6.21 -8.25
CA PRO A 85 6.92 -5.56 -9.13
C PRO A 85 6.41 -4.26 -9.77
N ASN A 86 5.13 -4.16 -10.08
CA ASN A 86 4.58 -3.03 -10.79
C ASN A 86 3.07 -2.82 -10.52
N ALA A 87 2.51 -1.74 -11.08
CA ALA A 87 1.11 -1.39 -10.86
C ALA A 87 0.14 -2.38 -11.53
N GLU A 88 0.51 -2.96 -12.66
CA GLU A 88 -0.32 -3.91 -13.41
C GLU A 88 -0.54 -5.20 -12.61
N ILE A 89 0.55 -5.80 -12.12
CA ILE A 89 0.47 -6.97 -11.24
C ILE A 89 -0.26 -6.65 -9.94
N ARG A 90 -0.10 -5.43 -9.40
CA ARG A 90 -0.84 -5.01 -8.20
C ARG A 90 -2.35 -4.97 -8.43
N GLU A 91 -2.81 -4.51 -9.59
CA GLU A 91 -4.23 -4.57 -9.97
C GLU A 91 -4.75 -6.01 -10.00
N GLU A 92 -3.95 -6.96 -10.47
CA GLU A 92 -4.31 -8.39 -10.46
C GLU A 92 -4.46 -8.92 -9.03
N TYR A 93 -3.55 -8.59 -8.12
CA TYR A 93 -3.70 -8.93 -6.70
C TYR A 93 -4.98 -8.33 -6.10
N VAL A 94 -5.27 -7.06 -6.37
CA VAL A 94 -6.50 -6.41 -5.91
C VAL A 94 -7.75 -7.07 -6.46
N ASN A 95 -7.75 -7.42 -7.75
CA ASN A 95 -8.86 -8.12 -8.40
C ASN A 95 -9.07 -9.50 -7.77
N THR A 96 -7.98 -10.25 -7.56
CA THR A 96 -8.01 -11.58 -6.94
C THR A 96 -8.57 -11.51 -5.52
N VAL A 97 -8.07 -10.59 -4.70
CA VAL A 97 -8.55 -10.36 -3.33
C VAL A 97 -10.02 -9.92 -3.32
N SER A 98 -10.46 -9.18 -4.34
CA SER A 98 -11.85 -8.72 -4.47
C SER A 98 -12.84 -9.82 -4.83
N VAL A 99 -12.38 -10.91 -5.47
CA VAL A 99 -13.20 -12.06 -5.88
C VAL A 99 -13.12 -13.18 -4.84
N ALA A 100 -11.96 -13.37 -4.21
CA ALA A 100 -11.81 -14.26 -3.07
C ALA A 100 -12.67 -13.76 -1.90
N ASP A 101 -13.10 -14.64 -1.00
CA ASP A 101 -13.96 -14.31 0.15
C ASP A 101 -13.24 -13.44 1.22
N TRP A 102 -12.52 -12.45 0.75
CA TRP A 102 -11.86 -11.39 1.51
C TRP A 102 -12.74 -10.13 1.54
N GLY A 103 -14.06 -10.33 1.64
CA GLY A 103 -15.10 -9.33 1.40
C GLY A 103 -14.88 -7.98 2.06
N GLU A 104 -14.25 -7.98 3.22
CA GLU A 104 -14.00 -6.78 4.01
C GLU A 104 -12.87 -5.92 3.44
N VAL A 105 -11.73 -6.54 3.09
CA VAL A 105 -10.61 -5.83 2.43
C VAL A 105 -11.04 -5.26 1.09
N SER A 106 -11.79 -6.03 0.32
CA SER A 106 -12.40 -5.57 -0.94
C SER A 106 -13.27 -4.33 -0.73
N LYS A 107 -14.03 -4.30 0.36
CA LYS A 107 -14.85 -3.14 0.72
C LYS A 107 -13.99 -1.92 1.06
N ALA A 108 -12.93 -2.07 1.86
CA ALA A 108 -12.00 -0.99 2.17
C ALA A 108 -11.34 -0.42 0.91
N LEU A 109 -10.89 -1.26 0.00
CA LEU A 109 -10.31 -0.84 -1.29
C LEU A 109 -11.32 -0.07 -2.15
N LYS A 110 -12.57 -0.55 -2.25
CA LYS A 110 -13.65 0.15 -2.98
C LYS A 110 -14.00 1.50 -2.33
N ASN A 111 -14.05 1.57 -1.02
CA ASN A 111 -14.37 2.80 -0.28
C ASN A 111 -13.22 3.81 -0.28
N SER A 112 -12.01 3.41 -0.66
CA SER A 112 -10.81 4.27 -0.67
C SER A 112 -10.96 5.51 -1.57
N ALA A 113 -11.70 5.40 -2.67
CA ALA A 113 -11.98 6.53 -3.56
C ALA A 113 -12.86 7.60 -2.89
N ASP A 114 -13.85 7.19 -2.12
CA ASP A 114 -14.73 8.11 -1.39
C ASP A 114 -14.01 8.73 -0.20
N THR A 115 -13.17 7.98 0.49
CA THR A 115 -12.27 8.50 1.54
C THR A 115 -11.34 9.58 0.97
N LEU A 116 -10.73 9.34 -0.18
CA LEU A 116 -9.87 10.32 -0.85
C LEU A 116 -10.64 11.58 -1.26
N LYS A 117 -11.84 11.44 -1.81
CA LYS A 117 -12.72 12.59 -2.12
C LYS A 117 -13.07 13.38 -0.87
N ALA A 118 -13.34 12.70 0.24
CA ALA A 118 -13.64 13.35 1.52
C ALA A 118 -12.46 14.18 2.02
N ILE A 119 -11.22 13.73 1.80
CA ILE A 119 -10.01 14.53 2.10
C ILE A 119 -9.96 15.79 1.24
N TRP A 120 -10.12 15.69 -0.08
CA TRP A 120 -10.09 16.84 -0.98
C TRP A 120 -11.21 17.85 -0.66
N GLN A 121 -12.33 17.37 -0.13
CA GLN A 121 -13.47 18.20 0.27
C GLN A 121 -13.40 18.69 1.71
N MET A 122 -12.31 18.43 2.43
CA MET A 122 -12.11 18.82 3.84
C MET A 122 -13.22 18.32 4.76
N ARG A 123 -13.68 17.07 4.58
CA ARG A 123 -14.75 16.44 5.35
C ARG A 123 -14.20 15.46 6.41
N PRO A 124 -13.72 15.95 7.55
CA PRO A 124 -12.97 15.12 8.50
C PRO A 124 -13.77 13.96 9.09
N LYS A 125 -15.08 14.11 9.26
CA LYS A 125 -15.92 13.01 9.77
C LYS A 125 -16.01 11.84 8.80
N GLN A 126 -16.09 12.13 7.50
CA GLN A 126 -16.14 11.08 6.46
C GLN A 126 -14.78 10.42 6.30
N VAL A 127 -13.68 11.18 6.38
CA VAL A 127 -12.32 10.64 6.40
C VAL A 127 -12.12 9.70 7.58
N ALA A 128 -12.49 10.14 8.79
CA ALA A 128 -12.38 9.32 10.00
C ALA A 128 -13.21 8.03 9.89
N GLN A 129 -14.41 8.10 9.29
CA GLN A 129 -15.24 6.92 9.07
C GLN A 129 -14.59 5.94 8.10
N GLY A 130 -14.07 6.41 6.96
CA GLY A 130 -13.40 5.56 5.98
C GLY A 130 -12.15 4.88 6.53
N ILE A 131 -11.35 5.61 7.34
CA ILE A 131 -10.18 5.04 8.04
C ILE A 131 -10.63 4.02 9.09
N LYS A 132 -11.68 4.32 9.86
CA LYS A 132 -12.22 3.39 10.86
C LYS A 132 -12.73 2.10 10.23
N GLU A 133 -13.40 2.17 9.09
CA GLU A 133 -13.84 1.00 8.35
C GLU A 133 -12.63 0.17 7.90
N ALA A 134 -11.63 0.79 7.27
CA ALA A 134 -10.40 0.10 6.89
C ALA A 134 -9.68 -0.53 8.09
N HIS A 135 -9.64 0.14 9.24
CA HIS A 135 -9.05 -0.40 10.47
C HIS A 135 -9.81 -1.60 11.02
N PHE A 136 -11.15 -1.57 10.98
CA PHE A 136 -11.98 -2.68 11.45
C PHE A 136 -11.71 -3.94 10.61
N GLU A 137 -11.51 -3.76 9.31
CA GLU A 137 -11.22 -4.82 8.35
C GLU A 137 -9.80 -5.41 8.54
N THR A 138 -8.87 -4.61 9.05
CA THR A 138 -7.48 -5.03 9.33
C THR A 138 -7.24 -5.44 10.78
N SER A 139 -8.24 -5.35 11.66
CA SER A 139 -8.09 -5.58 13.11
C SER A 139 -7.75 -7.03 13.50
N HIS A 140 -7.83 -7.98 12.57
CA HIS A 140 -7.34 -9.35 12.74
C HIS A 140 -5.82 -9.46 12.65
N LEU A 141 -5.14 -8.42 12.14
CA LEU A 141 -3.69 -8.29 12.18
C LEU A 141 -3.28 -8.05 13.64
N GLN A 142 -2.47 -8.94 14.19
CA GLN A 142 -2.07 -8.93 15.62
C GLN A 142 -1.16 -7.76 16.01
N TYR A 143 -0.97 -6.76 15.15
CA TYR A 143 -0.09 -5.63 15.38
C TYR A 143 -0.87 -4.39 15.80
N ASN A 144 -0.81 -4.08 17.09
CA ASN A 144 -1.29 -2.83 17.67
C ASN A 144 -0.15 -1.83 17.77
N ASP A 145 0.44 -1.42 16.64
CA ASP A 145 1.57 -0.50 16.56
C ASP A 145 1.42 0.54 15.42
N GLU A 146 2.43 1.38 15.25
CA GLU A 146 2.46 2.39 14.18
C GLU A 146 2.48 1.76 12.78
N ASN A 147 3.00 0.53 12.62
CA ASN A 147 3.02 -0.19 11.34
C ASN A 147 1.62 -0.62 10.92
N ALA A 148 0.83 -1.20 11.84
CA ALA A 148 -0.56 -1.56 11.57
C ALA A 148 -1.41 -0.32 11.18
N LEU A 149 -1.13 0.81 11.82
CA LEU A 149 -1.80 2.07 11.49
C LEU A 149 -1.38 2.59 10.11
N SER A 150 -0.09 2.52 9.77
CA SER A 150 0.44 2.86 8.44
C SER A 150 -0.21 2.01 7.34
N TYR A 151 -0.36 0.73 7.60
CA TYR A 151 -1.03 -0.22 6.73
C TYR A 151 -2.51 0.13 6.50
N THR A 152 -3.24 0.36 7.59
CA THR A 152 -4.65 0.78 7.55
C THR A 152 -4.84 2.05 6.69
N ILE A 153 -3.99 3.06 6.88
CA ILE A 153 -4.02 4.30 6.07
C ILE A 153 -3.74 4.01 4.60
N SER A 154 -2.79 3.13 4.31
CA SER A 154 -2.45 2.76 2.92
C SER A 154 -3.61 2.10 2.20
N LEU A 155 -4.38 1.26 2.88
CA LEU A 155 -5.61 0.66 2.34
C LEU A 155 -6.75 1.67 2.22
N ALA A 156 -7.00 2.46 3.27
CA ALA A 156 -8.04 3.49 3.27
C ALA A 156 -7.84 4.53 2.17
N LEU A 157 -6.60 4.75 1.75
CA LEU A 157 -6.21 5.70 0.72
C LEU A 157 -5.64 5.01 -0.54
N TYR A 158 -5.98 3.76 -0.78
CA TYR A 158 -5.47 3.01 -1.94
C TYR A 158 -5.69 3.76 -3.26
N ALA A 159 -6.86 4.35 -3.46
CA ALA A 159 -7.20 5.13 -4.65
C ALA A 159 -6.29 6.36 -4.89
N ALA A 160 -5.59 6.83 -3.86
CA ALA A 160 -4.64 7.94 -3.99
C ALA A 160 -3.49 7.60 -4.96
N ARG A 161 -3.15 6.33 -5.15
CA ARG A 161 -2.12 5.87 -6.08
C ARG A 161 -2.37 6.30 -7.54
N ASN A 162 -3.62 6.55 -7.90
CA ASN A 162 -3.97 7.03 -9.24
C ASN A 162 -3.54 8.49 -9.47
N PHE A 163 -3.44 9.28 -8.41
CA PHE A 163 -3.22 10.73 -8.45
C PHE A 163 -1.87 11.15 -7.86
N TYR A 164 -1.31 10.33 -6.96
CA TYR A 164 -0.15 10.67 -6.15
C TYR A 164 0.97 9.64 -6.28
N THR A 165 2.20 10.08 -6.05
CA THR A 165 3.29 9.23 -5.64
C THR A 165 3.33 9.22 -4.12
N MET A 166 3.29 8.03 -3.52
CA MET A 166 3.35 7.85 -2.07
C MET A 166 4.78 7.59 -1.65
N HIS A 167 5.23 8.31 -0.63
CA HIS A 167 6.52 8.10 0.03
C HIS A 167 6.28 7.82 1.50
N ARG A 168 6.96 6.82 2.04
CA ARG A 168 7.01 6.53 3.47
C ARG A 168 8.31 7.03 4.04
N GLU A 169 8.30 7.41 5.31
CA GLU A 169 9.48 7.88 6.04
C GLU A 169 10.27 8.95 5.26
N LEU A 170 9.55 9.88 4.65
CA LEU A 170 10.19 10.94 3.89
C LEU A 170 10.95 11.88 4.83
N ALA A 171 12.26 11.97 4.64
CA ALA A 171 13.09 12.90 5.40
C ALA A 171 12.67 14.34 5.12
N GLY A 172 12.29 15.07 6.16
CA GLY A 172 11.91 16.48 6.15
C GLY A 172 12.72 17.25 7.18
N GLY A 173 13.73 18.02 6.75
CA GLY A 173 14.49 18.92 7.59
C GLY A 173 14.99 18.36 8.93
N LYS A 174 14.18 18.39 9.97
CA LYS A 174 14.51 17.92 11.33
C LYS A 174 13.85 16.59 11.73
N GLY A 175 13.22 15.87 10.80
CA GLY A 175 12.55 14.61 11.12
C GLY A 175 12.08 13.91 9.88
N PHE A 176 11.25 12.89 10.08
CA PHE A 176 10.62 12.12 9.02
C PHE A 176 9.11 12.33 9.09
N ALA A 177 8.48 12.43 7.92
CA ALA A 177 7.04 12.33 7.80
C ALA A 177 6.67 10.87 7.52
N ASP A 178 5.73 10.29 8.26
CA ASP A 178 5.41 8.87 8.16
C ASP A 178 4.90 8.50 6.76
N ILE A 179 3.96 9.26 6.21
CA ILE A 179 3.48 9.06 4.84
C ILE A 179 3.28 10.41 4.15
N VAL A 180 3.79 10.56 2.93
CA VAL A 180 3.62 11.74 2.10
C VAL A 180 3.08 11.36 0.74
N PHE A 181 2.03 12.05 0.31
CA PHE A 181 1.44 11.90 -1.01
C PHE A 181 1.76 13.14 -1.85
N ILE A 182 2.62 12.96 -2.85
CA ILE A 182 3.03 14.03 -3.77
C ILE A 182 2.20 13.91 -5.05
N PRO A 183 1.47 14.95 -5.48
CA PRO A 183 0.68 14.90 -6.71
C PRO A 183 1.56 14.56 -7.91
N ARG A 184 1.08 13.67 -8.75
CA ARG A 184 1.74 13.37 -10.02
C ARG A 184 1.63 14.58 -10.96
N LYS A 185 2.58 14.74 -11.84
CA LYS A 185 2.63 15.86 -12.82
C LYS A 185 1.35 16.03 -13.64
N LYS A 186 0.59 14.97 -13.84
CA LYS A 186 -0.71 14.99 -14.53
C LYS A 186 -1.85 15.63 -13.73
N PHE A 187 -1.67 15.80 -12.41
CA PHE A 187 -2.71 16.27 -11.48
C PHE A 187 -2.18 17.39 -10.58
N PRO A 188 -1.71 18.51 -11.18
CA PRO A 188 -1.08 19.61 -10.41
C PRO A 188 -2.09 20.39 -9.55
N ASP A 189 -3.39 20.22 -9.81
CA ASP A 189 -4.50 20.79 -9.05
C ASP A 189 -4.78 20.07 -7.72
N LYS A 190 -4.19 18.90 -7.51
CA LYS A 190 -4.38 18.14 -6.27
C LYS A 190 -3.43 18.63 -5.18
N PRO A 191 -3.92 18.78 -3.94
CA PRO A 191 -3.06 19.18 -2.82
C PRO A 191 -2.10 18.05 -2.47
N ALA A 192 -0.85 18.38 -2.11
CA ALA A 192 0.00 17.42 -1.43
C ALA A 192 -0.58 17.09 -0.06
N MET A 193 -0.42 15.84 0.39
CA MET A 193 -0.93 15.39 1.68
C MET A 193 0.20 14.83 2.52
N VAL A 194 0.22 15.16 3.80
CA VAL A 194 1.14 14.61 4.79
C VAL A 194 0.30 13.93 5.86
N VAL A 195 0.64 12.70 6.16
CA VAL A 195 0.02 11.91 7.23
C VAL A 195 1.07 11.60 8.26
N GLU A 196 0.79 11.95 9.49
CA GLU A 196 1.58 11.65 10.67
C GLU A 196 0.81 10.68 11.55
N LEU A 197 1.43 9.57 11.89
CA LEU A 197 0.83 8.49 12.66
C LEU A 197 1.23 8.62 14.13
N LYS A 198 0.26 8.47 15.03
CA LYS A 198 0.53 8.46 16.48
C LYS A 198 -0.32 7.39 17.14
N TRP A 199 0.33 6.37 17.64
CA TRP A 199 -0.32 5.34 18.43
C TRP A 199 -0.42 5.78 19.89
N ASN A 200 -1.64 5.75 20.44
CA ASN A 200 -1.92 6.14 21.84
C ASN A 200 -1.40 7.54 22.25
N LYS A 201 -1.24 8.46 21.30
CA LYS A 201 -0.81 9.85 21.54
C LYS A 201 -1.83 10.84 20.99
N SER A 202 -1.70 12.13 21.34
CA SER A 202 -2.66 13.15 20.92
C SER A 202 -2.47 13.58 19.47
N ALA A 203 -3.56 14.00 18.83
CA ALA A 203 -3.53 14.56 17.48
C ALA A 203 -2.76 15.89 17.42
N GLU A 204 -2.74 16.66 18.50
CA GLU A 204 -2.01 17.93 18.62
C GLU A 204 -0.49 17.71 18.49
N GLY A 205 0.01 16.59 19.03
CA GLY A 205 1.41 16.19 18.88
C GLY A 205 1.77 15.91 17.42
N ALA A 206 0.91 15.20 16.69
CA ALA A 206 1.07 14.94 15.26
C ALA A 206 1.07 16.23 14.43
N ILE A 207 0.11 17.12 14.67
CA ILE A 207 0.01 18.42 14.00
C ILE A 207 1.26 19.28 14.25
N SER A 208 1.78 19.29 15.49
CA SER A 208 3.00 20.01 15.84
C SER A 208 4.21 19.46 15.11
N GLN A 209 4.31 18.15 14.97
CA GLN A 209 5.40 17.51 14.23
C GLN A 209 5.35 17.87 12.74
N ILE A 210 4.17 17.77 12.09
CA ILE A 210 3.99 18.17 10.69
C ILE A 210 4.41 19.62 10.48
N LYS A 211 3.96 20.54 11.33
CA LYS A 211 4.33 21.97 11.24
C LYS A 211 5.83 22.18 11.36
N ASN A 212 6.47 21.51 12.28
CA ASN A 212 7.92 21.62 12.48
C ASN A 212 8.70 21.03 11.28
N CYS A 213 8.27 19.94 10.70
CA CYS A 213 8.89 19.37 9.51
C CYS A 213 8.70 20.28 8.27
N LEU A 214 7.50 20.81 8.06
CA LEU A 214 7.17 21.64 6.88
C LEU A 214 7.83 23.04 6.93
N LEU A 215 8.01 23.64 8.10
CA LEU A 215 8.65 24.95 8.23
C LEU A 215 10.11 24.97 7.74
N TYR A 216 10.78 23.81 7.70
CA TYR A 216 12.14 23.69 7.18
C TYR A 216 12.22 23.31 5.70
N THR A 217 11.11 22.93 5.08
CA THR A 217 11.03 22.58 3.65
C THR A 217 10.52 23.74 2.78
N SER A 218 10.07 24.84 3.38
CA SER A 218 9.79 26.06 2.63
C SER A 218 11.10 26.63 2.08
N PRO A 219 11.22 26.81 0.73
CA PRO A 219 12.40 27.45 0.17
C PRO A 219 12.58 28.82 0.82
N SER A 220 13.77 29.09 1.32
CA SER A 220 14.12 30.42 1.85
C SER A 220 13.83 31.46 0.77
N PRO A 221 13.38 32.66 1.14
CA PRO A 221 13.25 33.79 0.18
C PRO A 221 14.53 34.07 -0.62
N ARG A 222 15.68 33.53 -0.19
CA ARG A 222 16.95 33.63 -0.92
C ARG A 222 17.07 32.60 -2.05
N ASP A 223 16.33 31.46 -1.98
CA ASP A 223 16.39 30.41 -3.03
C ASP A 223 15.44 30.69 -4.18
N MET A 224 14.52 31.64 -4.03
CA MET A 224 13.60 32.09 -5.09
C MET A 224 14.19 33.19 -5.99
N ARG A 225 15.47 33.56 -5.83
CA ARG A 225 16.16 34.59 -6.62
C ARG A 225 17.27 34.02 -7.54
N ARG A 226 17.10 32.78 -8.02
CA ARG A 226 17.96 32.26 -9.10
C ARG A 226 17.13 31.79 -10.27
#